data_a1f912da41e0e6ef9f9c50f546ef3aa2
#
_entry.id   a1f912da41e0e6ef9f9c50f546ef3aa2
#
_cell.length_a   1.000
_cell.length_b   1.000
_cell.length_c   1.000
_cell.angle_alpha   90.00
_cell.angle_beta   90.00
_cell.angle_gamma   90.00
#
_symmetry.space_group_name_H-M   'P 1'
#
loop_
_entity.id
_entity.type
_entity.pdbx_description
1 polymer ?
#
loop_
_entity_poly.entity_id
_entity_poly.type
_entity_poly.pdbx_seq_one_letter_code
_entity_poly.pdbx_strand_id
1 'polypeptide(L)'
;MLKFGILVRLPWILKYSYADIADYLMHGREIEFIYKDRECAITNHTKRWWFYDGVGQIEICEFENFTLLADKISGCVVNDKTVRDIFDNGLYEDVYIL
;
A
#
# COMPACT_ATOMS: atom_id res chain seq x y z
N MET A 1 -16.81 -4.26 0.91
CA MET A 1 -16.49 -4.61 1.50
C MET A 1 -16.53 -4.84 2.48
N LEU A 2 -16.59 -5.08 2.77
CA LEU A 2 -16.53 -5.23 3.73
C LEU A 2 -15.92 -5.20 4.53
N LYS A 3 -15.75 -4.79 4.41
CA LYS A 3 -15.01 -4.74 5.11
C LYS A 3 -15.17 -5.36 6.13
N PHE A 4 -15.26 -5.98 6.18
CA PHE A 4 -15.42 -6.68 7.09
C PHE A 4 -14.73 -6.61 8.02
N GLY A 5 -14.16 -6.43 7.80
CA GLY A 5 -13.13 -6.52 8.63
C GLY A 5 -13.43 -5.85 9.88
N ILE A 6 -14.23 -5.16 9.84
CA ILE A 6 -14.59 -4.51 10.94
C ILE A 6 -14.65 -5.22 12.10
N LEU A 7 -15.30 -6.23 12.05
CA LEU A 7 -15.54 -6.99 13.10
C LEU A 7 -14.43 -7.35 13.85
N VAL A 8 -13.48 -7.78 13.34
CA VAL A 8 -12.38 -8.27 14.02
C VAL A 8 -11.22 -7.40 14.03
N ARG A 9 -11.38 -6.17 13.85
CA ARG A 9 -10.27 -5.31 13.76
C ARG A 9 -9.70 -5.04 15.12
N LEU A 10 -8.80 -5.86 15.54
CA LEU A 10 -8.12 -5.69 16.81
C LEU A 10 -6.74 -5.15 16.49
N PRO A 11 -6.46 -3.92 16.86
CA PRO A 11 -5.23 -3.22 16.45
C PRO A 11 -3.94 -4.00 16.63
N TRP A 12 -3.82 -4.76 17.69
CA TRP A 12 -2.59 -5.47 17.93
C TRP A 12 -2.49 -6.75 17.11
N ILE A 13 -3.52 -7.14 16.41
CA ILE A 13 -3.51 -8.35 15.60
C ILE A 13 -3.43 -8.06 14.12
N LEU A 14 -4.08 -7.01 13.66
CA LEU A 14 -4.19 -6.74 12.23
C LEU A 14 -3.25 -5.69 11.71
N LYS A 15 -2.03 -5.63 12.25
CA LYS A 15 -1.08 -4.70 11.72
C LYS A 15 -0.30 -5.36 10.60
N TYR A 16 -0.14 -4.66 9.51
CA TYR A 16 0.63 -5.15 8.39
C TYR A 16 1.98 -4.44 8.35
N SER A 17 3.06 -5.21 8.25
CA SER A 17 4.38 -4.65 8.00
C SER A 17 4.51 -4.36 6.52
N TYR A 18 5.55 -3.64 6.12
CA TYR A 18 5.78 -3.43 4.69
C TYR A 18 6.06 -4.77 3.98
N ALA A 19 6.70 -5.71 4.66
CA ALA A 19 6.94 -7.04 4.08
C ALA A 19 5.62 -7.74 3.74
N ASP A 20 4.59 -7.56 4.58
CA ASP A 20 3.28 -8.13 4.32
C ASP A 20 2.67 -7.48 3.08
N ILE A 21 2.80 -6.16 2.96
CA ILE A 21 2.28 -5.42 1.81
C ILE A 21 3.00 -5.84 0.54
N ALA A 22 4.33 -5.99 0.61
CA ALA A 22 5.11 -6.42 -0.54
C ALA A 22 4.67 -7.81 -1.02
N ASP A 23 4.34 -8.70 -0.09
CA ASP A 23 3.89 -10.04 -0.43
C ASP A 23 2.56 -9.99 -1.19
N TYR A 24 1.61 -9.16 -0.76
CA TYR A 24 0.36 -9.00 -1.48
C TYR A 24 0.60 -8.42 -2.88
N LEU A 25 1.49 -7.43 -3.00
CA LEU A 25 1.81 -6.85 -4.29
C LEU A 25 2.43 -7.88 -5.23
N MET A 26 3.27 -8.76 -4.70
CA MET A 26 3.91 -9.79 -5.50
C MET A 26 2.91 -10.83 -6.01
N HIS A 27 1.71 -10.88 -5.44
CA HIS A 27 0.64 -11.73 -5.92
C HIS A 27 -0.36 -10.93 -6.78
N GLY A 28 0.00 -9.73 -7.20
CA GLY A 28 -0.81 -8.92 -8.09
C GLY A 28 -1.96 -8.19 -7.41
N ARG A 29 -1.99 -8.15 -6.07
CA ARG A 29 -3.08 -7.50 -5.34
C ARG A 29 -2.85 -6.00 -5.28
N GLU A 30 -3.92 -5.24 -5.36
CA GLU A 30 -3.84 -3.79 -5.21
C GLU A 30 -4.07 -3.44 -3.75
N ILE A 31 -3.48 -2.34 -3.30
CA ILE A 31 -3.55 -1.92 -1.92
C ILE A 31 -4.05 -0.48 -1.86
N GLU A 32 -4.99 -0.21 -0.96
CA GLU A 32 -5.39 1.15 -0.65
C GLU A 32 -5.15 1.38 0.83
N PHE A 33 -4.69 2.55 1.22
CA PHE A 33 -4.48 2.85 2.63
C PHE A 33 -4.65 4.35 2.88
N ILE A 34 -4.85 4.69 4.15
CA ILE A 34 -5.03 6.07 4.55
C ILE A 34 -3.92 6.44 5.52
N TYR A 35 -3.27 7.57 5.27
CA TYR A 35 -2.24 8.09 6.16
C TYR A 35 -2.42 9.60 6.23
N LYS A 36 -2.65 10.12 7.44
CA LYS A 36 -2.85 11.55 7.67
C LYS A 36 -3.92 12.12 6.75
N ASP A 37 -5.06 11.45 6.72
CA ASP A 37 -6.22 11.84 5.93
C ASP A 37 -6.00 11.79 4.41
N ARG A 38 -4.85 11.27 3.94
CA ARG A 38 -4.63 11.09 2.52
C ARG A 38 -4.98 9.66 2.13
N GLU A 39 -5.80 9.52 1.11
CA GLU A 39 -6.17 8.22 0.58
C GLU A 39 -5.13 7.86 -0.48
N CYS A 40 -4.34 6.85 -0.21
CA CYS A 40 -3.26 6.42 -1.09
C CYS A 40 -3.61 5.09 -1.72
N ALA A 41 -3.04 4.82 -2.89
CA ALA A 41 -3.33 3.57 -3.61
C ALA A 41 -2.13 3.08 -4.40
N ILE A 42 -1.96 1.76 -4.41
CA ILE A 42 -0.99 1.09 -5.26
C ILE A 42 -1.83 0.24 -6.19
N THR A 43 -1.91 0.61 -7.47
CA THR A 43 -2.83 -0.02 -8.40
C THR A 43 -2.12 -0.50 -9.64
N ASN A 44 -2.75 -1.41 -10.36
CA ASN A 44 -2.21 -1.85 -11.64
C ASN A 44 -3.28 -1.70 -12.73
N HIS A 45 -2.89 -1.14 -13.85
CA HIS A 45 -3.73 -1.06 -15.03
C HIS A 45 -2.84 -0.83 -16.26
N THR A 46 -3.30 -1.22 -17.39
CA THR A 46 -2.56 -1.12 -18.65
C THR A 46 -1.16 -1.72 -18.54
N LYS A 47 -1.05 -2.86 -17.82
CA LYS A 47 0.17 -3.62 -17.66
C LYS A 47 1.27 -2.88 -16.91
N ARG A 48 0.89 -1.93 -16.07
CA ARG A 48 1.83 -1.17 -15.27
C ARG A 48 1.30 -0.96 -13.88
N TRP A 49 2.22 -0.71 -12.94
CA TRP A 49 1.88 -0.35 -11.57
C TRP A 49 2.00 1.16 -11.39
N TRP A 50 1.13 1.70 -10.55
CA TRP A 50 1.02 3.12 -10.29
C TRP A 50 0.92 3.35 -8.80
N PHE A 51 1.42 4.48 -8.33
CA PHE A 51 1.27 4.88 -6.93
C PHE A 51 0.59 6.24 -6.89
N TYR A 52 -0.52 6.32 -6.12
CA TYR A 52 -1.24 7.55 -5.89
C TYR A 52 -1.01 7.92 -4.43
N ASP A 53 -0.46 9.12 -4.17
CA ASP A 53 -0.10 9.54 -2.82
C ASP A 53 -1.15 10.42 -2.15
N GLY A 54 -2.35 10.47 -2.70
CA GLY A 54 -3.40 11.33 -2.19
C GLY A 54 -3.48 12.67 -2.91
N VAL A 55 -2.47 13.00 -3.70
CA VAL A 55 -2.41 14.27 -4.42
C VAL A 55 -2.14 14.00 -5.89
N GLY A 56 -1.17 13.19 -6.22
CA GLY A 56 -0.78 12.90 -7.58
C GLY A 56 -0.43 11.44 -7.76
N GLN A 57 -0.31 11.03 -9.00
CA GLN A 57 -0.05 9.65 -9.37
C GLN A 57 1.26 9.57 -10.14
N ILE A 58 2.06 8.56 -9.84
CA ILE A 58 3.29 8.32 -10.58
C ILE A 58 3.31 6.87 -11.07
N GLU A 59 3.96 6.65 -12.19
CA GLU A 59 4.14 5.32 -12.73
C GLU A 59 5.33 4.68 -12.02
N ILE A 60 5.20 3.44 -11.61
CA ILE A 60 6.24 2.74 -10.86
C ILE A 60 7.06 1.82 -11.76
N CYS A 61 6.42 0.86 -12.40
CA CYS A 61 7.13 -0.12 -13.24
C CYS A 61 6.13 -0.97 -14.01
N GLU A 62 6.67 -1.88 -14.84
CA GLU A 62 5.83 -2.82 -15.59
C GLU A 62 5.23 -3.83 -14.62
N PHE A 63 4.06 -4.33 -14.94
CA PHE A 63 3.32 -5.21 -14.04
C PHE A 63 4.11 -6.42 -13.56
N GLU A 64 4.85 -7.05 -14.43
CA GLU A 64 5.57 -8.27 -14.08
C GLU A 64 6.86 -8.08 -13.28
N ASN A 65 7.30 -6.84 -13.12
CA ASN A 65 8.56 -6.59 -12.43
C ASN A 65 8.32 -6.40 -10.93
N PHE A 66 7.93 -7.48 -10.27
CA PHE A 66 7.51 -7.42 -8.86
C PHE A 66 8.63 -7.03 -7.90
N THR A 67 9.87 -7.41 -8.20
CA THR A 67 10.99 -7.04 -7.35
C THR A 67 11.20 -5.53 -7.36
N LEU A 68 11.15 -4.93 -8.54
CA LEU A 68 11.31 -3.50 -8.67
C LEU A 68 10.11 -2.78 -8.06
N LEU A 69 8.92 -3.34 -8.19
CA LEU A 69 7.72 -2.79 -7.61
C LEU A 69 7.87 -2.64 -6.09
N ALA A 70 8.21 -3.72 -5.43
CA ALA A 70 8.33 -3.71 -3.97
C ALA A 70 9.40 -2.72 -3.51
N ASP A 71 10.51 -2.66 -4.23
CA ASP A 71 11.61 -1.76 -3.89
C ASP A 71 11.19 -0.30 -4.07
N LYS A 72 10.59 0.04 -5.18
CA LYS A 72 10.22 1.42 -5.46
C LYS A 72 9.09 1.90 -4.55
N ILE A 73 8.09 1.08 -4.30
CA ILE A 73 6.99 1.46 -3.43
C ILE A 73 7.51 1.73 -2.01
N SER A 74 8.49 0.94 -1.55
CA SER A 74 9.02 1.13 -0.19
C SER A 74 9.55 2.54 0.03
N GLY A 75 10.09 3.15 -1.00
CA GLY A 75 10.67 4.48 -0.90
C GLY A 75 9.75 5.62 -1.32
N CYS A 76 8.53 5.31 -1.76
CA CYS A 76 7.58 6.36 -2.11
C CYS A 76 7.20 7.13 -0.86
N VAL A 77 7.09 8.44 -0.98
CA VAL A 77 6.83 9.30 0.17
C VAL A 77 5.40 9.81 0.15
N VAL A 78 4.73 9.74 1.28
CA VAL A 78 3.41 10.32 1.47
C VAL A 78 3.56 11.34 2.58
N ASN A 79 3.41 12.60 2.24
CA ASN A 79 3.57 13.70 3.17
C ASN A 79 5.00 13.70 3.75
N ASP A 80 5.22 13.12 4.91
CA ASP A 80 6.50 13.17 5.59
C ASP A 80 7.18 11.81 5.81
N LYS A 81 6.57 10.72 5.34
CA LYS A 81 7.08 9.38 5.60
C LYS A 81 7.11 8.54 4.34
N THR A 82 8.02 7.56 4.30
CA THR A 82 8.01 6.59 3.22
C THR A 82 6.92 5.56 3.47
N VAL A 83 6.47 4.91 2.42
CA VAL A 83 5.48 3.85 2.54
C VAL A 83 5.98 2.75 3.49
N ARG A 84 7.28 2.42 3.41
CA ARG A 84 7.85 1.42 4.32
C ARG A 84 7.69 1.84 5.77
N ASP A 85 8.00 3.10 6.09
CA ASP A 85 7.91 3.58 7.46
C ASP A 85 6.46 3.61 7.92
N ILE A 86 5.54 3.99 7.05
CA ILE A 86 4.14 4.04 7.39
C ILE A 86 3.66 2.65 7.82
N PHE A 87 4.01 1.62 7.07
CA PHE A 87 3.56 0.27 7.41
C PHE A 87 4.36 -0.34 8.56
N ASP A 88 5.68 -0.24 8.53
CA ASP A 88 6.50 -0.87 9.56
C ASP A 88 6.27 -0.28 10.95
N ASN A 89 5.85 0.97 11.02
CA ASN A 89 5.57 1.60 12.30
C ASN A 89 4.08 1.69 12.61
N GLY A 90 3.25 1.07 11.78
CA GLY A 90 1.81 1.03 12.01
C GLY A 90 1.15 2.40 12.01
N LEU A 91 1.62 3.30 11.16
CA LEU A 91 1.13 4.67 11.15
C LEU A 91 -0.11 4.87 10.30
N TYR A 92 -0.47 3.89 9.47
CA TYR A 92 -1.64 4.00 8.62
C TYR A 92 -2.91 3.94 9.46
N GLU A 93 -3.95 4.61 8.99
CA GLU A 93 -5.22 4.65 9.70
C GLU A 93 -6.14 3.53 9.25
N ASP A 94 -6.02 3.15 8.00
CA ASP A 94 -6.82 2.07 7.45
C ASP A 94 -6.09 1.47 6.26
N VAL A 95 -6.40 0.21 5.91
CA VAL A 95 -5.78 -0.44 4.77
C VAL A 95 -6.75 -1.44 4.16
N TYR A 96 -6.80 -1.50 2.84
CA TYR A 96 -7.66 -2.42 2.12
C TYR A 96 -6.80 -3.19 1.10
N ILE A 97 -6.89 -4.51 1.15
CA ILE A 97 -6.18 -5.37 0.21
C ILE A 97 -7.20 -5.81 -0.83
N LEU A 98 -7.03 -5.43 -2.05
CA LEU A 98 -7.99 -5.70 -3.12
C LEU A 98 -7.57 -6.89 -4.03
#